data_61df0109259b88369df9922266ad1ef3
#
_entry.id   61df0109259b88369df9922266ad1ef3
#
_cell.length_a   1.000
_cell.length_b   1.000
_cell.length_c   1.000
_cell.angle_alpha   90.00
_cell.angle_beta   90.00
_cell.angle_gamma   90.00
#
_symmetry.space_group_name_H-M   'P 1'
#
loop_
_entity.id
_entity.type
_entity.pdbx_description
1 polymer ?
#
loop_
_entity_poly.entity_id
_entity_poly.type
_entity_poly.pdbx_seq_one_letter_code
_entity_poly.pdbx_strand_id
1 'polypeptide(L)'
;DSSLQVDFFDVHPYILINYQGTESDLYTLVHELGHAVQSYMLSDKYEYWEFGVPEFLVEIPSTLNEILLSEYFINSVSEESEYMNSTFKYLDKIKTNVFKQAQITLFELKLYDNEIDTNNIGTIYKEINDLFYGETVNSDQLISYEWCRLSSLYMNFYAYQYITSFGAAMYIFNSLNSKKEALFIGKYDDPIEYMREYDVDFESKSMYNILFDKMNQLLLTVK
;
A
#
# COMPACT_ATOMS: atom_id res chain seq x y z
N ASP A 1 -2.30 1.44 18.76
CA ASP A 1 -3.57 1.02 18.14
C ASP A 1 -3.22 0.04 17.06
N SER A 2 -3.41 -1.24 17.31
CA SER A 2 -3.12 -2.31 16.36
C SER A 2 -4.42 -2.99 15.95
N SER A 3 -4.66 -3.07 14.67
CA SER A 3 -5.57 -4.04 14.07
C SER A 3 -4.79 -5.29 13.70
N LEU A 4 -5.47 -6.39 13.58
CA LEU A 4 -4.87 -7.67 13.22
C LEU A 4 -5.93 -8.55 12.59
N GLN A 5 -5.64 -9.05 11.38
CA GLN A 5 -6.33 -10.20 10.81
C GLN A 5 -5.50 -11.46 11.13
N VAL A 6 -6.16 -12.53 11.50
CA VAL A 6 -5.55 -13.84 11.75
C VAL A 6 -6.35 -14.89 11.02
N ASP A 7 -5.66 -15.72 10.28
CA ASP A 7 -6.22 -16.85 9.55
C ASP A 7 -5.67 -18.18 10.06
N PHE A 8 -6.52 -19.18 9.96
CA PHE A 8 -6.16 -20.58 10.20
C PHE A 8 -6.77 -21.40 9.07
N PHE A 9 -6.03 -22.38 8.58
CA PHE A 9 -6.53 -23.25 7.53
C PHE A 9 -7.81 -23.98 7.99
N ASP A 10 -8.80 -24.08 7.10
CA ASP A 10 -10.11 -24.71 7.34
C ASP A 10 -10.93 -24.06 8.46
N VAL A 11 -10.59 -22.85 8.85
CA VAL A 11 -11.33 -22.04 9.82
C VAL A 11 -11.58 -20.66 9.25
N HIS A 12 -12.73 -20.05 9.52
CA HIS A 12 -12.97 -18.67 9.09
C HIS A 12 -11.93 -17.71 9.68
N PRO A 13 -11.51 -16.68 8.95
CA PRO A 13 -10.57 -15.68 9.45
C PRO A 13 -11.19 -14.84 10.57
N TYR A 14 -10.35 -14.31 11.43
CA TYR A 14 -10.71 -13.42 12.55
C TYR A 14 -10.11 -12.05 12.33
N ILE A 15 -10.88 -11.02 12.67
CA ILE A 15 -10.39 -9.63 12.66
C ILE A 15 -10.50 -9.08 14.07
N LEU A 16 -9.41 -8.55 14.58
CA LEU A 16 -9.36 -7.79 15.82
C LEU A 16 -9.09 -6.33 15.51
N ILE A 17 -9.96 -5.45 15.97
CA ILE A 17 -9.87 -4.02 15.72
C ILE A 17 -10.26 -3.25 16.99
N ASN A 18 -9.49 -2.21 17.33
CA ASN A 18 -9.83 -1.26 18.40
C ASN A 18 -10.69 -0.13 17.81
N TYR A 19 -11.97 -0.40 17.58
CA TYR A 19 -12.90 0.49 16.88
C TYR A 19 -13.37 1.63 17.79
N GLN A 20 -13.06 2.90 17.41
CA GLN A 20 -13.43 4.12 18.12
C GLN A 20 -14.57 4.89 17.43
N GLY A 21 -15.06 4.41 16.29
CA GLY A 21 -16.10 5.08 15.50
C GLY A 21 -15.58 6.21 14.62
N THR A 22 -14.29 6.21 14.30
CA THR A 22 -13.69 7.18 13.39
C THR A 22 -13.68 6.70 11.94
N GLU A 23 -13.52 7.62 11.00
CA GLU A 23 -13.34 7.25 9.60
C GLU A 23 -12.06 6.41 9.39
N SER A 24 -11.01 6.69 10.16
CA SER A 24 -9.78 5.88 10.14
C SER A 24 -10.03 4.43 10.50
N ASP A 25 -10.91 4.17 11.47
CA ASP A 25 -11.27 2.80 11.87
C ASP A 25 -12.04 2.07 10.76
N LEU A 26 -12.83 2.81 9.97
CA LEU A 26 -13.51 2.22 8.83
C LEU A 26 -12.52 1.81 7.74
N TYR A 27 -11.50 2.62 7.47
CA TYR A 27 -10.41 2.23 6.57
C TYR A 27 -9.66 1.01 7.08
N THR A 28 -9.34 0.98 8.37
CA THR A 28 -8.73 -0.18 9.02
C THR A 28 -9.59 -1.44 8.87
N LEU A 29 -10.90 -1.32 9.12
CA LEU A 29 -11.82 -2.45 8.97
C LEU A 29 -11.86 -3.01 7.55
N VAL A 30 -11.98 -2.16 6.53
CA VAL A 30 -12.04 -2.63 5.14
C VAL A 30 -10.69 -3.19 4.67
N HIS A 31 -9.58 -2.69 5.20
CA HIS A 31 -8.24 -3.23 5.00
C HIS A 31 -8.16 -4.68 5.52
N GLU A 32 -8.46 -4.89 6.79
CA GLU A 32 -8.45 -6.23 7.40
C GLU A 32 -9.44 -7.19 6.74
N LEU A 33 -10.58 -6.67 6.26
CA LEU A 33 -11.54 -7.46 5.46
C LEU A 33 -10.94 -7.91 4.12
N GLY A 34 -10.05 -7.14 3.51
CA GLY A 34 -9.32 -7.56 2.31
C GLY A 34 -8.48 -8.81 2.55
N HIS A 35 -7.71 -8.83 3.62
CA HIS A 35 -6.95 -10.00 4.04
C HIS A 35 -7.86 -11.19 4.39
N ALA A 36 -8.93 -10.94 5.14
CA ALA A 36 -9.85 -11.99 5.56
C ALA A 36 -10.55 -12.68 4.36
N VAL A 37 -10.98 -11.92 3.36
CA VAL A 37 -11.57 -12.47 2.13
C VAL A 37 -10.55 -13.28 1.35
N GLN A 38 -9.31 -12.80 1.22
CA GLN A 38 -8.23 -13.52 0.57
C GLN A 38 -7.97 -14.86 1.26
N SER A 39 -7.75 -14.87 2.57
CA SER A 39 -7.51 -16.08 3.36
C SER A 39 -8.66 -17.08 3.26
N TYR A 40 -9.91 -16.59 3.34
CA TYR A 40 -11.10 -17.45 3.22
C TYR A 40 -11.16 -18.15 1.86
N MET A 41 -10.93 -17.43 0.77
CA MET A 41 -10.97 -17.98 -0.58
C MET A 41 -9.82 -18.96 -0.85
N LEU A 42 -8.64 -18.71 -0.29
CA LEU A 42 -7.51 -19.62 -0.40
C LEU A 42 -7.75 -20.91 0.38
N SER A 43 -8.29 -20.82 1.59
CA SER A 43 -8.63 -21.98 2.42
C SER A 43 -9.69 -22.90 1.79
N ASP A 44 -10.63 -22.34 1.03
CA ASP A 44 -11.65 -23.11 0.29
C ASP A 44 -11.08 -23.82 -0.95
N LYS A 45 -9.95 -23.33 -1.49
CA LYS A 45 -9.42 -23.79 -2.78
C LYS A 45 -8.19 -24.70 -2.68
N TYR A 46 -7.36 -24.49 -1.68
CA TYR A 46 -6.05 -25.11 -1.56
C TYR A 46 -5.94 -26.01 -0.34
N GLU A 47 -4.98 -26.93 -0.37
CA GLU A 47 -4.63 -27.78 0.76
C GLU A 47 -3.75 -27.01 1.77
N TYR A 48 -3.67 -27.50 3.00
CA TYR A 48 -2.94 -26.84 4.09
C TYR A 48 -1.50 -26.42 3.73
N TRP A 49 -0.76 -27.24 3.02
CA TRP A 49 0.64 -26.96 2.63
C TRP A 49 0.77 -26.02 1.42
N GLU A 50 -0.33 -25.67 0.79
CA GLU A 50 -0.42 -24.71 -0.31
C GLU A 50 -1.03 -23.38 0.17
N PHE A 51 -1.53 -23.37 1.41
CA PHE A 51 -2.18 -22.21 2.02
C PHE A 51 -1.15 -21.18 2.43
N GLY A 52 -1.06 -20.11 1.67
CA GLY A 52 -0.17 -18.97 1.91
C GLY A 52 -0.11 -18.03 0.72
N VAL A 53 0.13 -16.76 1.00
CA VAL A 53 0.29 -15.71 -0.01
C VAL A 53 1.73 -15.18 0.07
N PRO A 54 2.43 -15.00 -1.05
CA PRO A 54 3.69 -14.27 -1.05
C PRO A 54 3.53 -12.87 -0.45
N GLU A 55 4.43 -12.48 0.44
CA GLU A 55 4.30 -11.24 1.22
C GLU A 55 3.98 -10.00 0.38
N PHE A 56 4.61 -9.86 -0.79
CA PHE A 56 4.39 -8.68 -1.64
C PHE A 56 3.02 -8.65 -2.36
N LEU A 57 2.23 -9.72 -2.30
CA LEU A 57 0.86 -9.79 -2.82
C LEU A 57 -0.21 -9.64 -1.74
N VAL A 58 0.16 -9.82 -0.48
CA VAL A 58 -0.77 -9.81 0.66
C VAL A 58 -1.52 -8.49 0.76
N GLU A 59 -0.85 -7.38 0.49
CA GLU A 59 -1.43 -6.05 0.63
C GLU A 59 -2.29 -5.59 -0.56
N ILE A 60 -2.41 -6.39 -1.63
CA ILE A 60 -3.21 -5.99 -2.81
C ILE A 60 -4.71 -5.95 -2.49
N PRO A 61 -5.34 -6.99 -1.91
CA PRO A 61 -6.76 -6.97 -1.61
C PRO A 61 -7.14 -5.93 -0.55
N SER A 62 -6.33 -5.78 0.48
CA SER A 62 -6.53 -4.78 1.53
C SER A 62 -6.47 -3.36 0.97
N THR A 63 -5.45 -3.07 0.16
CA THR A 63 -5.30 -1.78 -0.53
C THR A 63 -6.43 -1.51 -1.53
N LEU A 64 -6.89 -2.53 -2.26
CA LEU A 64 -8.04 -2.39 -3.16
C LEU A 64 -9.30 -1.97 -2.42
N ASN A 65 -9.58 -2.58 -1.27
CA ASN A 65 -10.71 -2.19 -0.43
C ASN A 65 -10.61 -0.74 0.05
N GLU A 66 -9.41 -0.29 0.41
CA GLU A 66 -9.19 1.12 0.78
C GLU A 66 -9.41 2.08 -0.41
N ILE A 67 -8.98 1.70 -1.61
CA ILE A 67 -9.24 2.47 -2.83
C ILE A 67 -10.75 2.54 -3.11
N LEU A 68 -11.45 1.41 -3.04
CA LEU A 68 -12.90 1.35 -3.22
C LEU A 68 -13.64 2.24 -2.22
N LEU A 69 -13.22 2.25 -0.96
CA LEU A 69 -13.81 3.11 0.07
C LEU A 69 -13.53 4.59 -0.21
N SER A 70 -12.31 4.94 -0.64
CA SER A 70 -11.96 6.31 -1.01
C SER A 70 -12.79 6.83 -2.18
N GLU A 71 -12.96 6.01 -3.21
CA GLU A 71 -13.82 6.32 -4.36
C GLU A 71 -15.30 6.45 -3.94
N TYR A 72 -15.76 5.58 -3.04
CA TYR A 72 -17.12 5.68 -2.50
C TYR A 72 -17.33 7.01 -1.78
N PHE A 73 -16.42 7.43 -0.91
CA PHE A 73 -16.53 8.71 -0.21
C PHE A 73 -16.58 9.88 -1.19
N ILE A 74 -15.65 9.96 -2.15
CA ILE A 74 -15.62 11.03 -3.14
C ILE A 74 -16.94 11.10 -3.93
N ASN A 75 -17.50 9.95 -4.31
CA ASN A 75 -18.70 9.90 -5.15
C ASN A 75 -20.03 10.01 -4.37
N SER A 76 -19.99 9.88 -3.03
CA SER A 76 -21.19 9.90 -2.19
C SER A 76 -21.51 11.26 -1.59
N VAL A 77 -20.57 12.19 -1.62
CA VAL A 77 -20.75 13.53 -1.00
C VAL A 77 -21.25 14.54 -2.04
N SER A 78 -22.13 15.43 -1.60
CA SER A 78 -22.71 16.48 -2.44
C SER A 78 -22.17 17.86 -2.10
N GLU A 79 -21.69 18.04 -0.88
CA GLU A 79 -21.14 19.31 -0.38
C GLU A 79 -19.68 19.45 -0.86
N GLU A 80 -19.35 20.61 -1.43
CA GLU A 80 -18.01 20.88 -1.97
C GLU A 80 -16.92 20.72 -0.90
N SER A 81 -17.18 21.16 0.32
CA SER A 81 -16.24 21.03 1.44
C SER A 81 -15.95 19.58 1.83
N GLU A 82 -16.96 18.71 1.80
CA GLU A 82 -16.82 17.28 2.08
C GLU A 82 -16.09 16.57 0.93
N TYR A 83 -16.40 16.95 -0.31
CA TYR A 83 -15.70 16.47 -1.49
C TYR A 83 -14.20 16.79 -1.43
N MET A 84 -13.85 18.04 -1.12
CA MET A 84 -12.47 18.48 -0.95
C MET A 84 -11.76 17.70 0.17
N ASN A 85 -12.41 17.53 1.32
CA ASN A 85 -11.85 16.78 2.43
C ASN A 85 -11.57 15.31 2.06
N SER A 86 -12.51 14.65 1.40
CA SER A 86 -12.34 13.26 0.93
C SER A 86 -11.21 13.14 -0.10
N THR A 87 -11.11 14.13 -0.99
CA THR A 87 -10.03 14.20 -1.99
C THR A 87 -8.66 14.37 -1.34
N PHE A 88 -8.53 15.27 -0.35
CA PHE A 88 -7.27 15.44 0.39
C PHE A 88 -6.88 14.18 1.15
N LYS A 89 -7.83 13.49 1.78
CA LYS A 89 -7.55 12.22 2.47
C LYS A 89 -7.06 11.13 1.51
N TYR A 90 -7.64 11.05 0.33
CA TYR A 90 -7.18 10.10 -0.69
C TYR A 90 -5.76 10.45 -1.19
N LEU A 91 -5.48 11.73 -1.45
CA LEU A 91 -4.14 12.19 -1.80
C LEU A 91 -3.11 11.89 -0.70
N ASP A 92 -3.48 12.06 0.58
CA ASP A 92 -2.60 11.74 1.71
C ASP A 92 -2.34 10.24 1.83
N LYS A 93 -3.32 9.39 1.52
CA LYS A 93 -3.12 7.94 1.41
C LYS A 93 -2.11 7.59 0.29
N ILE A 94 -2.25 8.17 -0.89
CA ILE A 94 -1.28 7.96 -1.99
C ILE A 94 0.11 8.43 -1.55
N LYS A 95 0.21 9.59 -0.93
CA LYS A 95 1.47 10.12 -0.40
C LYS A 95 2.10 9.15 0.61
N THR A 96 1.33 8.64 1.55
CA THR A 96 1.82 7.78 2.63
C THR A 96 2.21 6.38 2.13
N ASN A 97 1.38 5.78 1.28
CA ASN A 97 1.58 4.39 0.83
C ASN A 97 2.50 4.29 -0.40
N VAL A 98 2.68 5.36 -1.15
CA VAL A 98 3.54 5.33 -2.34
C VAL A 98 4.81 6.16 -2.11
N PHE A 99 4.69 7.46 -1.92
CA PHE A 99 5.87 8.34 -1.86
C PHE A 99 6.69 8.15 -0.59
N LYS A 100 6.03 8.05 0.59
CA LYS A 100 6.75 7.81 1.84
C LYS A 100 7.41 6.43 1.85
N GLN A 101 6.74 5.41 1.34
CA GLN A 101 7.32 4.07 1.24
C GLN A 101 8.45 4.01 0.21
N ALA A 102 8.34 4.74 -0.90
CA ALA A 102 9.44 4.87 -1.87
C ALA A 102 10.66 5.57 -1.27
N GLN A 103 10.46 6.62 -0.46
CA GLN A 103 11.51 7.27 0.31
C GLN A 103 12.22 6.27 1.23
N ILE A 104 11.46 5.48 2.00
CA ILE A 104 11.98 4.48 2.94
C ILE A 104 12.75 3.39 2.17
N THR A 105 12.17 2.88 1.09
CA THR A 105 12.79 1.84 0.25
C THR A 105 14.11 2.34 -0.37
N LEU A 106 14.13 3.56 -0.89
CA LEU A 106 15.36 4.14 -1.44
C LEU A 106 16.44 4.30 -0.37
N PHE A 107 16.05 4.71 0.84
CA PHE A 107 16.97 4.79 1.96
C PHE A 107 17.49 3.41 2.35
N GLU A 108 16.63 2.40 2.44
CA GLU A 108 17.00 1.03 2.74
C GLU A 108 17.99 0.46 1.70
N LEU A 109 17.71 0.64 0.41
CA LEU A 109 18.63 0.27 -0.67
C LEU A 109 20.00 0.93 -0.49
N LYS A 110 20.03 2.18 -0.05
CA LYS A 110 21.28 2.88 0.25
C LYS A 110 22.02 2.30 1.45
N LEU A 111 21.29 1.84 2.49
CA LEU A 111 21.92 1.22 3.67
C LEU A 111 22.63 -0.11 3.35
N TYR A 112 22.14 -0.84 2.35
CA TYR A 112 22.76 -2.10 1.89
C TYR A 112 23.83 -1.90 0.80
N ASP A 113 24.10 -0.66 0.40
CA ASP A 113 25.24 -0.35 -0.46
C ASP A 113 26.53 -0.49 0.35
N ASN A 114 27.48 -1.31 -0.11
CA ASN A 114 28.72 -1.64 0.59
C ASN A 114 29.67 -0.44 0.79
N GLU A 115 29.37 0.71 0.19
CA GLU A 115 30.17 1.94 0.28
C GLU A 115 29.66 2.92 1.34
N ILE A 116 28.64 2.56 2.14
CA ILE A 116 28.09 3.47 3.15
C ILE A 116 29.02 3.62 4.36
N ASP A 117 29.35 4.88 4.67
CA ASP A 117 29.86 5.27 5.97
C ASP A 117 28.72 5.37 6.98
N THR A 118 28.72 4.48 7.97
CA THR A 118 27.71 4.43 9.03
C THR A 118 27.59 5.72 9.85
N ASN A 119 28.60 6.57 9.85
CA ASN A 119 28.55 7.89 10.50
C ASN A 119 27.65 8.89 9.74
N ASN A 120 27.34 8.62 8.48
CA ASN A 120 26.59 9.51 7.60
C ASN A 120 25.12 9.08 7.39
N ILE A 121 24.65 8.04 8.06
CA ILE A 121 23.28 7.49 7.87
C ILE A 121 22.20 8.58 7.97
N GLY A 122 22.27 9.43 9.00
CA GLY A 122 21.31 10.51 9.19
C GLY A 122 21.35 11.56 8.07
N THR A 123 22.54 11.85 7.55
CA THR A 123 22.72 12.76 6.41
C THR A 123 22.06 12.18 5.15
N ILE A 124 22.32 10.91 4.86
CA ILE A 124 21.74 10.19 3.71
C ILE A 124 20.21 10.19 3.81
N TYR A 125 19.66 9.91 5.01
CA TYR A 125 18.21 9.95 5.18
C TYR A 125 17.62 11.34 4.91
N LYS A 126 18.27 12.39 5.42
CA LYS A 126 17.85 13.78 5.19
C LYS A 126 17.92 14.16 3.72
N GLU A 127 18.98 13.81 3.01
CA GLU A 127 19.12 14.06 1.56
C GLU A 127 18.01 13.40 0.75
N ILE A 128 17.66 12.15 1.07
CA ILE A 128 16.55 11.44 0.43
C ILE A 128 15.22 12.10 0.78
N ASN A 129 15.03 12.50 2.05
CA ASN A 129 13.84 13.23 2.45
C ASN A 129 13.67 14.53 1.66
N ASP A 130 14.72 15.31 1.55
CA ASP A 130 14.71 16.58 0.82
C ASP A 130 14.43 16.37 -0.69
N LEU A 131 14.91 15.27 -1.27
CA LEU A 131 14.58 14.88 -2.65
C LEU A 131 13.08 14.64 -2.85
N PHE A 132 12.42 13.98 -1.89
CA PHE A 132 10.98 13.64 -2.00
C PHE A 132 10.07 14.84 -1.70
N TYR A 133 10.45 15.72 -0.80
CA TYR A 133 9.65 16.90 -0.42
C TYR A 133 9.96 18.16 -1.24
N GLY A 134 11.10 18.20 -1.92
CA GLY A 134 11.52 19.32 -2.76
C GLY A 134 11.85 20.59 -1.97
N GLU A 135 12.18 21.65 -2.70
CA GLU A 135 12.67 22.91 -2.13
C GLU A 135 11.61 23.74 -1.35
N THR A 136 10.31 23.41 -1.55
CA THR A 136 9.22 24.13 -0.88
C THR A 136 9.04 23.72 0.59
N VAL A 137 9.60 22.60 0.99
CA VAL A 137 9.54 22.09 2.36
C VAL A 137 10.93 22.21 3.01
N ASN A 138 11.02 23.03 4.03
CA ASN A 138 12.26 23.14 4.81
C ASN A 138 12.28 22.06 5.90
N SER A 139 13.03 21.00 5.67
CA SER A 139 13.18 19.92 6.63
C SER A 139 14.08 20.34 7.79
N ASP A 140 13.57 20.18 9.00
CA ASP A 140 14.32 20.33 10.24
C ASP A 140 15.51 19.35 10.29
N GLN A 141 16.55 19.72 11.02
CA GLN A 141 17.73 18.84 11.22
C GLN A 141 17.34 17.52 11.94
N LEU A 142 16.29 17.51 12.75
CA LEU A 142 15.83 16.31 13.45
C LEU A 142 15.28 15.24 12.51
N ILE A 143 14.94 15.58 11.27
CA ILE A 143 14.51 14.60 10.27
C ILE A 143 15.58 13.54 10.03
N SER A 144 16.87 13.86 10.22
CA SER A 144 17.98 12.93 10.09
C SER A 144 17.93 11.74 11.05
N TYR A 145 17.06 11.78 12.06
CA TYR A 145 16.86 10.71 13.04
C TYR A 145 15.51 9.97 12.85
N GLU A 146 14.66 10.40 11.92
CA GLU A 146 13.35 9.78 11.72
C GLU A 146 13.45 8.28 11.42
N TRP A 147 14.45 7.86 10.67
CA TRP A 147 14.66 6.46 10.30
C TRP A 147 14.74 5.51 11.50
N CYS A 148 15.22 5.97 12.67
CA CYS A 148 15.34 5.15 13.87
C CYS A 148 13.99 4.58 14.37
N ARG A 149 12.87 5.25 14.06
CA ARG A 149 11.53 4.86 14.50
C ARG A 149 10.72 4.10 13.44
N LEU A 150 11.26 3.93 12.23
CA LEU A 150 10.58 3.28 11.14
C LEU A 150 10.72 1.76 11.26
N SER A 151 9.67 1.10 11.77
CA SER A 151 9.68 -0.35 12.01
C SER A 151 9.93 -1.17 10.75
N SER A 152 9.47 -0.70 9.59
CA SER A 152 9.66 -1.35 8.29
C SER A 152 11.14 -1.54 7.92
N LEU A 153 12.05 -0.66 8.36
CA LEU A 153 13.49 -0.81 8.13
C LEU A 153 14.12 -2.00 8.88
N TYR A 154 13.41 -2.57 9.86
CA TYR A 154 13.86 -3.73 10.62
C TYR A 154 13.23 -5.04 10.12
N MET A 155 12.54 -5.00 8.96
CA MET A 155 11.78 -6.10 8.39
C MET A 155 12.26 -6.49 6.96
N ASN A 156 13.53 -6.31 6.64
CA ASN A 156 14.16 -6.70 5.36
C ASN A 156 13.34 -6.32 4.11
N PHE A 157 13.52 -5.10 3.62
CA PHE A 157 12.85 -4.62 2.40
C PHE A 157 11.32 -4.73 2.44
N TYR A 158 10.71 -4.46 3.58
CA TYR A 158 9.25 -4.55 3.71
C TYR A 158 8.52 -3.37 3.03
N ALA A 159 9.12 -2.16 3.05
CA ALA A 159 8.45 -0.94 2.63
C ALA A 159 8.01 -0.92 1.15
N TYR A 160 8.76 -1.54 0.24
CA TYR A 160 8.42 -1.54 -1.20
C TYR A 160 7.10 -2.25 -1.49
N GLN A 161 6.68 -3.18 -0.65
CA GLN A 161 5.45 -3.96 -0.83
C GLN A 161 4.22 -3.06 -0.90
N TYR A 162 4.18 -1.99 -0.13
CA TYR A 162 3.08 -1.02 -0.19
C TYR A 162 3.00 -0.30 -1.54
N ILE A 163 4.15 -0.01 -2.16
CA ILE A 163 4.21 0.67 -3.47
C ILE A 163 3.67 -0.26 -4.56
N THR A 164 4.18 -1.49 -4.58
CA THR A 164 3.79 -2.50 -5.58
C THR A 164 2.33 -2.88 -5.43
N SER A 165 1.87 -3.08 -4.20
CA SER A 165 0.47 -3.40 -3.91
C SER A 165 -0.47 -2.26 -4.27
N PHE A 166 -0.11 -1.00 -3.98
CA PHE A 166 -0.94 0.15 -4.35
C PHE A 166 -1.04 0.31 -5.87
N GLY A 167 0.08 0.14 -6.58
CA GLY A 167 0.10 0.16 -8.04
C GLY A 167 -0.78 -0.94 -8.65
N ALA A 168 -0.63 -2.17 -8.18
CA ALA A 168 -1.42 -3.31 -8.62
C ALA A 168 -2.92 -3.15 -8.29
N ALA A 169 -3.25 -2.74 -7.07
CA ALA A 169 -4.61 -2.50 -6.64
C ALA A 169 -5.29 -1.40 -7.47
N MET A 170 -4.59 -0.31 -7.78
CA MET A 170 -5.10 0.76 -8.64
C MET A 170 -5.30 0.28 -10.08
N TYR A 171 -4.38 -0.52 -10.61
CA TYR A 171 -4.51 -1.13 -11.92
C TYR A 171 -5.74 -2.04 -12.00
N ILE A 172 -5.92 -2.91 -11.00
CA ILE A 172 -7.06 -3.83 -10.88
C ILE A 172 -8.36 -3.05 -10.72
N PHE A 173 -8.38 -2.00 -9.90
CA PHE A 173 -9.54 -1.11 -9.74
C PHE A 173 -10.00 -0.54 -11.09
N ASN A 174 -9.09 -0.04 -11.90
CA ASN A 174 -9.39 0.48 -13.24
C ASN A 174 -9.88 -0.60 -14.23
N SER A 175 -9.51 -1.86 -14.01
CA SER A 175 -9.83 -3.01 -14.87
C SER A 175 -10.98 -3.85 -14.33
N LEU A 176 -11.76 -3.35 -13.38
CA LEU A 176 -12.69 -4.07 -12.49
C LEU A 176 -13.72 -5.02 -13.14
N ASN A 177 -13.90 -5.00 -14.45
CA ASN A 177 -14.91 -5.85 -15.08
C ASN A 177 -14.44 -7.28 -15.40
N SER A 178 -13.12 -7.59 -15.30
CA SER A 178 -12.59 -8.88 -15.76
C SER A 178 -11.57 -9.57 -14.86
N LYS A 179 -11.09 -8.93 -13.77
CA LYS A 179 -9.86 -9.39 -13.10
C LYS A 179 -9.95 -9.58 -11.58
N LYS A 180 -11.16 -9.56 -11.02
CA LYS A 180 -11.38 -9.71 -9.56
C LYS A 180 -10.82 -11.03 -9.01
N GLU A 181 -10.81 -12.07 -9.81
CA GLU A 181 -10.35 -13.39 -9.41
C GLU A 181 -8.83 -13.43 -9.18
N ALA A 182 -8.07 -12.57 -9.84
CA ALA A 182 -6.62 -12.47 -9.66
C ALA A 182 -6.19 -12.15 -8.21
N LEU A 183 -7.07 -11.48 -7.47
CA LEU A 183 -6.80 -11.05 -6.10
C LEU A 183 -6.79 -12.20 -5.08
N PHE A 184 -7.47 -13.28 -5.39
CA PHE A 184 -7.88 -14.24 -4.38
C PHE A 184 -7.37 -15.65 -4.64
N ILE A 185 -6.68 -15.91 -5.76
CA ILE A 185 -6.52 -17.26 -6.23
C ILE A 185 -5.12 -17.42 -6.83
N GLY A 186 -4.16 -17.92 -6.08
CA GLY A 186 -2.91 -18.29 -6.70
C GLY A 186 -2.17 -19.39 -5.99
N LYS A 187 -1.87 -20.45 -6.72
CA LYS A 187 -0.72 -21.29 -6.40
C LYS A 187 0.48 -20.60 -7.02
N TYR A 188 1.35 -20.08 -6.18
CA TYR A 188 2.40 -19.18 -6.64
C TYR A 188 3.75 -19.92 -6.70
N ASP A 189 3.97 -20.70 -7.75
CA ASP A 189 5.32 -21.17 -8.08
C ASP A 189 6.18 -19.97 -8.52
N ASP A 190 5.61 -19.06 -9.31
CA ASP A 190 6.14 -17.73 -9.62
C ASP A 190 5.04 -16.68 -9.49
N PRO A 191 5.02 -15.92 -8.39
CA PRO A 191 3.95 -14.96 -8.14
C PRO A 191 3.95 -13.78 -9.11
N ILE A 192 5.09 -13.39 -9.68
CA ILE A 192 5.18 -12.31 -10.67
C ILE A 192 4.56 -12.77 -11.98
N GLU A 193 4.92 -13.97 -12.45
CA GLU A 193 4.36 -14.53 -13.68
C GLU A 193 2.87 -14.80 -13.54
N TYR A 194 2.42 -15.30 -12.38
CA TYR A 194 1.01 -15.44 -12.07
C TYR A 194 0.24 -14.13 -12.23
N MET A 195 0.75 -13.02 -11.67
CA MET A 195 0.09 -11.72 -11.78
C MET A 195 0.10 -11.18 -13.21
N ARG A 196 1.09 -11.54 -14.04
CA ARG A 196 1.12 -11.21 -15.47
C ARG A 196 0.00 -11.89 -16.28
N GLU A 197 -0.46 -13.07 -15.89
CA GLU A 197 -1.63 -13.72 -16.52
C GLU A 197 -2.89 -12.86 -16.39
N TYR A 198 -2.93 -11.99 -15.38
CA TYR A 198 -3.99 -11.02 -15.17
C TYR A 198 -3.63 -9.59 -15.64
N ASP A 199 -2.60 -9.47 -16.47
CA ASP A 199 -2.05 -8.21 -17.00
C ASP A 199 -1.50 -7.26 -15.90
N VAL A 200 -1.23 -7.75 -14.70
CA VAL A 200 -0.56 -7.00 -13.64
C VAL A 200 0.93 -7.25 -13.75
N ASP A 201 1.65 -6.32 -14.34
CA ASP A 201 3.09 -6.41 -14.54
C ASP A 201 3.83 -5.41 -13.65
N PHE A 202 4.43 -5.90 -12.57
CA PHE A 202 5.15 -5.09 -11.58
C PHE A 202 6.41 -4.41 -12.14
N GLU A 203 6.95 -4.87 -13.27
CA GLU A 203 8.10 -4.29 -13.94
C GLU A 203 7.69 -3.22 -14.96
N SER A 204 6.38 -3.13 -15.29
CA SER A 204 5.86 -2.20 -16.27
C SER A 204 5.57 -0.83 -15.68
N LYS A 205 6.18 0.20 -16.26
CA LYS A 205 5.82 1.58 -15.93
C LYS A 205 4.35 1.92 -16.21
N SER A 206 3.70 1.22 -17.15
CA SER A 206 2.30 1.47 -17.50
C SER A 206 1.35 1.18 -16.35
N MET A 207 1.64 0.17 -15.51
CA MET A 207 0.87 -0.11 -14.31
C MET A 207 0.87 1.07 -13.34
N TYR A 208 2.04 1.66 -13.11
CA TYR A 208 2.15 2.82 -12.20
C TYR A 208 1.64 4.13 -12.80
N ASN A 209 1.60 4.27 -14.12
CA ASN A 209 1.05 5.46 -14.77
C ASN A 209 -0.43 5.67 -14.41
N ILE A 210 -1.21 4.61 -14.28
CA ILE A 210 -2.62 4.69 -13.86
C ILE A 210 -2.76 5.33 -12.46
N LEU A 211 -1.89 4.96 -11.53
CA LEU A 211 -1.82 5.57 -10.21
C LEU A 211 -1.49 7.06 -10.29
N PHE A 212 -0.48 7.43 -11.06
CA PHE A 212 -0.08 8.84 -11.20
C PHE A 212 -1.12 9.67 -11.96
N ASP A 213 -1.81 9.10 -12.95
CA ASP A 213 -2.91 9.75 -13.63
C ASP A 213 -4.08 10.03 -12.68
N LYS A 214 -4.43 9.05 -11.82
CA LYS A 214 -5.44 9.25 -10.77
C LYS A 214 -5.03 10.36 -9.79
N MET A 215 -3.79 10.34 -9.32
CA MET A 215 -3.26 11.39 -8.45
C MET A 215 -3.36 12.77 -9.11
N ASN A 216 -2.96 12.89 -10.39
CA ASN A 216 -3.05 14.14 -11.13
C ASN A 216 -4.50 14.63 -11.29
N GLN A 217 -5.44 13.71 -11.55
CA GLN A 217 -6.87 14.06 -11.59
C GLN A 217 -7.34 14.63 -10.24
N LEU A 218 -7.02 13.97 -9.12
CA LEU A 218 -7.37 14.45 -7.77
C LEU A 218 -6.74 15.82 -7.48
N LEU A 219 -5.47 16.05 -7.85
CA LEU A 219 -4.80 17.34 -7.68
C LEU A 219 -5.44 18.48 -8.49
N LEU A 220 -6.02 18.18 -9.66
CA LEU A 220 -6.71 19.18 -10.47
C LEU A 220 -8.03 19.62 -9.87
N THR A 221 -8.66 18.78 -9.04
CA THR A 221 -9.95 19.08 -8.40
C THR A 221 -9.81 19.94 -7.12
N VAL A 222 -8.60 20.01 -6.55
CA VAL A 222 -8.32 20.78 -5.32
C VAL A 222 -7.60 22.11 -5.59
N LYS A 223 -7.49 22.51 -6.85
CA LYS A 223 -6.97 23.82 -7.27
C LYS A 223 -8.09 24.84 -7.41
#